data_10d666cc61809bbc708fd19c3a00d221
#
_entry.id   10d666cc61809bbc708fd19c3a00d221
#
_cell.length_a   1.000
_cell.length_b   1.000
_cell.length_c   1.000
_cell.angle_alpha   90.00
_cell.angle_beta   90.00
_cell.angle_gamma   90.00
#
_symmetry.space_group_name_H-M   'P 1'
#
loop_
_entity.id
_entity.type
_entity.pdbx_description
1 polymer ?
#
loop_
_entity_poly.entity_id
_entity_poly.type
_entity_poly.pdbx_seq_one_letter_code
_entity_poly.pdbx_strand_id
1 'polypeptide(L)'
;MSTETFFALSYTSNHGEQVPLAQFAGQPVLVVNTASKCGFTPQYEGLEQLHETFASRGLVLIGFPCDQFGHQEPGSDTEIEEFCRLNFGVTFPLSTKVEVNGSGTHPVFSFLRKQAETSLGSLIKWNFTKFLVAPDGRTVKRYAPTVTPAEIADDIEALLPHP
;
A
#
# COMPACT_ATOMS: atom_id res chain seq x y z
N MET A 1 6.28 -21.84 14.75
CA MET A 1 5.76 -21.28 13.50
C MET A 1 4.83 -20.13 13.79
N SER A 2 5.06 -19.01 13.15
CA SER A 2 4.12 -17.91 13.26
C SER A 2 2.84 -18.25 12.51
N THR A 3 1.69 -18.08 13.17
CA THR A 3 0.38 -18.19 12.55
C THR A 3 -0.17 -16.83 12.16
N GLU A 4 0.65 -15.77 12.34
CA GLU A 4 0.25 -14.42 12.05
C GLU A 4 0.05 -14.22 10.55
N THR A 5 -1.05 -13.55 10.19
CA THR A 5 -1.31 -13.15 8.82
C THR A 5 -1.41 -11.62 8.75
N PHE A 6 -1.38 -11.09 7.54
CA PHE A 6 -1.63 -9.67 7.28
C PHE A 6 -2.94 -9.20 7.96
N PHE A 7 -3.95 -10.06 7.96
CA PHE A 7 -5.27 -9.70 8.50
C PHE A 7 -5.34 -9.66 10.04
N ALA A 8 -4.26 -10.05 10.73
CA ALA A 8 -4.17 -9.89 12.19
C ALA A 8 -3.69 -8.49 12.59
N LEU A 9 -3.26 -7.68 11.62
CA LEU A 9 -2.72 -6.34 11.84
C LEU A 9 -3.78 -5.26 11.70
N SER A 10 -3.43 -4.03 12.03
CA SER A 10 -4.27 -2.85 11.85
C SER A 10 -3.44 -1.66 11.43
N TYR A 11 -4.10 -0.60 10.94
CA TYR A 11 -3.43 0.67 10.68
C TYR A 11 -4.31 1.81 11.18
N THR A 12 -3.73 2.99 11.29
CA THR A 12 -4.46 4.21 11.65
C THR A 12 -4.75 4.98 10.36
N SER A 13 -6.02 5.29 10.11
CA SER A 13 -6.41 6.08 8.95
C SER A 13 -5.91 7.51 9.07
N ASN A 14 -5.91 8.24 7.96
CA ASN A 14 -5.53 9.65 7.94
C ASN A 14 -6.48 10.55 8.73
N HIS A 15 -7.60 10.02 9.21
CA HIS A 15 -8.54 10.71 10.10
C HIS A 15 -8.38 10.25 11.56
N GLY A 16 -7.36 9.44 11.86
CA GLY A 16 -7.06 9.00 13.23
C GLY A 16 -7.83 7.79 13.71
N GLU A 17 -8.56 7.10 12.82
CA GLU A 17 -9.34 5.92 13.18
C GLU A 17 -8.50 4.65 13.04
N GLN A 18 -8.64 3.72 14.00
CA GLN A 18 -8.02 2.39 13.89
C GLN A 18 -8.82 1.54 12.93
N VAL A 19 -8.13 0.97 11.93
CA VAL A 19 -8.73 0.11 10.92
C VAL A 19 -8.16 -1.30 11.06
N PRO A 20 -8.94 -2.26 11.59
CA PRO A 20 -8.48 -3.64 11.65
C PRO A 20 -8.49 -4.24 10.23
N LEU A 21 -7.36 -4.83 9.83
CA LEU A 21 -7.27 -5.47 8.51
C LEU A 21 -8.08 -6.77 8.44
N ALA A 22 -8.51 -7.30 9.60
CA ALA A 22 -9.39 -8.47 9.66
C ALA A 22 -10.68 -8.27 8.87
N GLN A 23 -11.16 -7.03 8.73
CA GLN A 23 -12.36 -6.73 7.94
C GLN A 23 -12.18 -7.03 6.45
N PHE A 24 -10.95 -7.16 5.98
CA PHE A 24 -10.62 -7.46 4.58
C PHE A 24 -10.19 -8.91 4.37
N ALA A 25 -10.31 -9.77 5.39
CA ALA A 25 -9.90 -11.17 5.28
C ALA A 25 -10.54 -11.84 4.08
N GLY A 26 -9.74 -12.56 3.30
CA GLY A 26 -10.21 -13.23 2.09
C GLY A 26 -10.20 -12.37 0.84
N GLN A 27 -9.78 -11.10 0.94
CA GLN A 27 -9.67 -10.19 -0.20
C GLN A 27 -8.20 -9.89 -0.52
N PRO A 28 -7.83 -9.72 -1.79
CA PRO A 28 -6.48 -9.25 -2.12
C PRO A 28 -6.31 -7.78 -1.71
N VAL A 29 -5.14 -7.44 -1.19
CA VAL A 29 -4.84 -6.09 -0.72
C VAL A 29 -3.57 -5.59 -1.39
N LEU A 30 -3.63 -4.44 -2.04
CA LEU A 30 -2.46 -3.75 -2.59
C LEU A 30 -2.05 -2.64 -1.63
N VAL A 31 -0.82 -2.72 -1.13
CA VAL A 31 -0.24 -1.75 -0.19
C VAL A 31 0.86 -0.98 -0.88
N VAL A 32 0.86 0.34 -0.77
CA VAL A 32 1.84 1.21 -1.42
C VAL A 32 2.32 2.27 -0.43
N ASN A 33 3.62 2.48 -0.33
CA ASN A 33 4.14 3.64 0.40
C ASN A 33 4.23 4.82 -0.58
N THR A 34 3.64 5.96 -0.20
CA THR A 34 3.37 7.05 -1.13
C THR A 34 4.06 8.35 -0.72
N ALA A 35 4.18 9.28 -1.67
CA ALA A 35 4.74 10.61 -1.46
C ALA A 35 4.14 11.61 -2.45
N SER A 36 4.09 12.89 -2.04
CA SER A 36 3.49 13.96 -2.83
C SER A 36 4.47 14.71 -3.73
N LYS A 37 5.78 14.52 -3.51
CA LYS A 37 6.82 15.30 -4.20
C LYS A 37 7.88 14.44 -4.89
N CYS A 38 7.54 13.19 -5.21
CA CYS A 38 8.42 12.23 -5.87
C CYS A 38 8.21 12.26 -7.39
N GLY A 39 9.25 11.88 -8.15
CA GLY A 39 9.11 11.68 -9.59
C GLY A 39 8.08 10.61 -9.96
N PHE A 40 7.79 9.67 -9.05
CA PHE A 40 6.78 8.63 -9.24
C PHE A 40 5.39 9.05 -8.75
N THR A 41 5.22 10.25 -8.18
CA THR A 41 3.93 10.72 -7.67
C THR A 41 2.80 10.62 -8.69
N PRO A 42 3.02 10.84 -10.02
CA PRO A 42 1.96 10.61 -11.01
C PRO A 42 1.38 9.19 -11.03
N GLN A 43 2.03 8.22 -10.41
CA GLN A 43 1.46 6.87 -10.27
C GLN A 43 0.17 6.82 -9.44
N TYR A 44 -0.13 7.87 -8.68
CA TYR A 44 -1.43 7.98 -8.00
C TYR A 44 -2.60 7.82 -8.99
N GLU A 45 -2.46 8.34 -10.20
CA GLU A 45 -3.51 8.21 -11.23
C GLU A 45 -3.76 6.74 -11.57
N GLY A 46 -2.70 5.98 -11.82
CA GLY A 46 -2.81 4.56 -12.12
C GLY A 46 -3.32 3.73 -10.95
N LEU A 47 -2.92 4.11 -9.72
CA LEU A 47 -3.43 3.46 -8.50
C LEU A 47 -4.93 3.68 -8.34
N GLU A 48 -5.40 4.91 -8.59
CA GLU A 48 -6.83 5.21 -8.53
C GLU A 48 -7.60 4.42 -9.60
N GLN A 49 -7.03 4.26 -10.80
CA GLN A 49 -7.63 3.45 -11.85
C GLN A 49 -7.78 1.98 -11.43
N LEU A 50 -6.76 1.42 -10.76
CA LEU A 50 -6.87 0.06 -10.21
C LEU A 50 -7.98 -0.03 -9.18
N HIS A 51 -8.06 0.95 -8.29
CA HIS A 51 -9.10 1.01 -7.27
C HIS A 51 -10.50 1.06 -7.91
N GLU A 52 -10.71 1.95 -8.86
CA GLU A 52 -11.99 2.09 -9.54
C GLU A 52 -12.39 0.84 -10.32
N THR A 53 -11.41 0.18 -10.94
CA THR A 53 -11.66 -1.01 -11.74
C THR A 53 -11.98 -2.25 -10.89
N PHE A 54 -11.26 -2.44 -9.79
CA PHE A 54 -11.27 -3.70 -9.07
C PHE A 54 -11.92 -3.67 -7.69
N ALA A 55 -12.19 -2.50 -7.10
CA ALA A 55 -12.76 -2.42 -5.75
C ALA A 55 -14.09 -3.16 -5.64
N SER A 56 -14.99 -3.01 -6.62
CA SER A 56 -16.28 -3.69 -6.63
C SER A 56 -16.15 -5.21 -6.78
N ARG A 57 -15.00 -5.69 -7.23
CA ARG A 57 -14.70 -7.11 -7.38
C ARG A 57 -13.92 -7.67 -6.18
N GLY A 58 -13.58 -6.84 -5.20
CA GLY A 58 -12.95 -7.27 -3.95
C GLY A 58 -11.54 -6.76 -3.67
N LEU A 59 -10.91 -6.01 -4.57
CA LEU A 59 -9.59 -5.44 -4.29
C LEU A 59 -9.69 -4.36 -3.21
N VAL A 60 -8.79 -4.43 -2.23
CA VAL A 60 -8.56 -3.37 -1.26
C VAL A 60 -7.22 -2.71 -1.62
N LEU A 61 -7.19 -1.39 -1.76
CA LEU A 61 -5.97 -0.63 -2.03
C LEU A 61 -5.78 0.38 -0.91
N ILE A 62 -4.61 0.40 -0.27
CA ILE A 62 -4.32 1.30 0.83
C ILE A 62 -2.99 2.01 0.56
N GLY A 63 -3.01 3.35 0.57
CA GLY A 63 -1.80 4.16 0.47
C GLY A 63 -1.27 4.52 1.86
N PHE A 64 0.04 4.40 2.04
CA PHE A 64 0.71 4.71 3.31
C PHE A 64 1.72 5.83 3.06
N PRO A 65 1.37 7.10 3.32
CA PRO A 65 2.32 8.20 3.14
C PRO A 65 3.55 8.04 4.03
N CYS A 66 4.72 8.29 3.47
CA CYS A 66 6.00 8.10 4.16
C CYS A 66 6.99 9.18 3.74
N ASP A 67 7.66 9.81 4.73
CA ASP A 67 8.61 10.91 4.49
C ASP A 67 10.08 10.47 4.57
N GLN A 68 10.36 9.17 4.60
CA GLN A 68 11.73 8.66 4.82
C GLN A 68 12.63 8.73 3.57
N PHE A 69 12.08 8.98 2.40
CA PHE A 69 12.83 8.96 1.14
C PHE A 69 12.92 10.37 0.55
N GLY A 70 14.04 11.04 0.79
CA GLY A 70 14.29 12.37 0.29
C GLY A 70 13.35 13.45 0.85
N HIS A 71 12.65 13.16 1.97
CA HIS A 71 11.66 14.06 2.57
C HIS A 71 10.64 14.55 1.55
N GLN A 72 10.14 13.63 0.72
CA GLN A 72 9.19 13.94 -0.36
C GLN A 72 7.72 13.85 0.06
N GLU A 73 7.47 13.70 1.37
CA GLU A 73 6.13 13.75 1.97
C GLU A 73 6.13 14.59 3.25
N PRO A 74 6.46 15.89 3.16
CA PRO A 74 6.61 16.74 4.37
C PRO A 74 5.29 17.24 4.95
N GLY A 75 4.18 17.12 4.23
CA GLY A 75 2.88 17.66 4.63
C GLY A 75 2.23 16.91 5.79
N SER A 76 1.19 17.53 6.38
CA SER A 76 0.33 16.87 7.34
C SER A 76 -0.60 15.87 6.63
N ASP A 77 -1.26 14.99 7.40
CA ASP A 77 -2.22 14.04 6.84
C ASP A 77 -3.33 14.75 6.04
N THR A 78 -3.82 15.89 6.54
CA THR A 78 -4.84 16.68 5.85
C THR A 78 -4.32 17.27 4.54
N GLU A 79 -3.11 17.82 4.56
CA GLU A 79 -2.49 18.36 3.35
C GLU A 79 -2.24 17.29 2.29
N ILE A 80 -1.83 16.10 2.71
CA ILE A 80 -1.62 14.95 1.82
C ILE A 80 -2.95 14.53 1.19
N GLU A 81 -4.02 14.44 1.98
CA GLU A 81 -5.35 14.07 1.49
C GLU A 81 -5.84 15.08 0.45
N GLU A 82 -5.71 16.38 0.73
CA GLU A 82 -6.11 17.42 -0.21
C GLU A 82 -5.31 17.34 -1.51
N PHE A 83 -3.99 17.16 -1.40
CA PHE A 83 -3.12 17.02 -2.56
C PHE A 83 -3.57 15.86 -3.45
N CYS A 84 -3.80 14.69 -2.86
CA CYS A 84 -4.21 13.49 -3.60
C CYS A 84 -5.56 13.67 -4.28
N ARG A 85 -6.53 14.25 -3.57
CA ARG A 85 -7.88 14.48 -4.10
C ARG A 85 -7.87 15.50 -5.22
N LEU A 86 -7.20 16.64 -5.03
CA LEU A 86 -7.24 17.75 -5.99
C LEU A 86 -6.41 17.49 -7.25
N ASN A 87 -5.30 16.77 -7.12
CA ASN A 87 -4.39 16.54 -8.25
C ASN A 87 -4.63 15.22 -8.98
N PHE A 88 -5.14 14.20 -8.29
CA PHE A 88 -5.27 12.86 -8.86
C PHE A 88 -6.64 12.20 -8.63
N GLY A 89 -7.56 12.88 -7.96
CA GLY A 89 -8.89 12.35 -7.68
C GLY A 89 -8.88 11.08 -6.84
N VAL A 90 -7.91 10.92 -5.96
CA VAL A 90 -7.74 9.71 -5.14
C VAL A 90 -8.96 9.49 -4.25
N THR A 91 -9.54 8.28 -4.33
CA THR A 91 -10.66 7.86 -3.48
C THR A 91 -10.33 6.63 -2.64
N PHE A 92 -9.20 5.93 -2.89
CA PHE A 92 -8.81 4.82 -2.05
C PHE A 92 -8.30 5.33 -0.69
N PRO A 93 -8.41 4.50 0.39
CA PRO A 93 -8.01 4.93 1.73
C PRO A 93 -6.52 5.19 1.86
N LEU A 94 -6.20 6.18 2.69
CA LEU A 94 -4.83 6.53 3.07
C LEU A 94 -4.67 6.35 4.58
N SER A 95 -3.50 5.91 5.01
CA SER A 95 -3.15 5.88 6.42
C SER A 95 -2.62 7.26 6.86
N THR A 96 -2.50 7.46 8.17
CA THR A 96 -1.63 8.51 8.70
C THR A 96 -0.20 8.23 8.23
N LYS A 97 0.65 9.26 8.20
CA LYS A 97 2.05 9.12 7.79
C LYS A 97 2.77 8.09 8.66
N VAL A 98 3.55 7.20 8.04
CA VAL A 98 4.22 6.09 8.71
C VAL A 98 5.70 6.02 8.33
N GLU A 99 6.46 5.24 9.10
CA GLU A 99 7.81 4.82 8.73
C GLU A 99 7.75 3.37 8.22
N VAL A 100 8.56 3.07 7.23
CA VAL A 100 8.60 1.75 6.58
C VAL A 100 9.93 1.02 6.78
N ASN A 101 10.94 1.73 7.28
CA ASN A 101 12.27 1.21 7.62
C ASN A 101 12.69 1.72 8.99
N GLY A 102 13.61 1.00 9.65
CA GLY A 102 14.21 1.43 10.90
C GLY A 102 13.41 0.99 12.13
N SER A 103 13.75 1.58 13.29
CA SER A 103 13.15 1.18 14.58
C SER A 103 11.69 1.56 14.70
N GLY A 104 11.23 2.58 13.95
CA GLY A 104 9.84 3.02 13.95
C GLY A 104 8.97 2.38 12.86
N THR A 105 9.46 1.33 12.21
CA THR A 105 8.73 0.67 11.12
C THR A 105 7.33 0.25 11.57
N HIS A 106 6.33 0.66 10.79
CA HIS A 106 4.94 0.27 11.04
C HIS A 106 4.79 -1.26 10.93
N PRO A 107 4.00 -1.91 11.82
CA PRO A 107 3.84 -3.37 11.82
C PRO A 107 3.42 -3.97 10.47
N VAL A 108 2.58 -3.27 9.70
CA VAL A 108 2.20 -3.69 8.35
C VAL A 108 3.43 -3.85 7.47
N PHE A 109 4.35 -2.88 7.49
CA PHE A 109 5.55 -2.93 6.66
C PHE A 109 6.59 -3.91 7.21
N SER A 110 6.68 -4.10 8.53
CA SER A 110 7.52 -5.16 9.10
C SER A 110 7.09 -6.53 8.58
N PHE A 111 5.78 -6.79 8.57
CA PHE A 111 5.21 -8.02 8.04
C PHE A 111 5.48 -8.19 6.54
N LEU A 112 5.16 -7.16 5.74
CA LEU A 112 5.28 -7.23 4.28
C LEU A 112 6.73 -7.42 3.85
N ARG A 113 7.66 -6.71 4.47
CA ARG A 113 9.08 -6.83 4.16
C ARG A 113 9.60 -8.23 4.45
N LYS A 114 9.18 -8.83 5.55
CA LYS A 114 9.58 -10.19 5.92
C LYS A 114 9.01 -11.22 4.95
N GLN A 115 7.72 -11.12 4.63
CA GLN A 115 7.05 -12.08 3.75
C GLN A 115 7.59 -12.03 2.31
N ALA A 116 8.00 -10.86 1.84
CA ALA A 116 8.50 -10.66 0.48
C ALA A 116 10.03 -10.52 0.43
N GLU A 117 10.73 -10.94 1.48
CA GLU A 117 12.20 -10.85 1.54
C GLU A 117 12.85 -11.67 0.42
N THR A 118 13.88 -11.08 -0.20
CA THR A 118 14.67 -11.72 -1.25
C THR A 118 16.14 -11.77 -0.83
N SER A 119 16.98 -12.42 -1.67
CA SER A 119 18.43 -12.44 -1.45
C SER A 119 19.07 -11.04 -1.47
N LEU A 120 18.36 -10.03 -1.99
CA LEU A 120 18.80 -8.63 -2.02
C LEU A 120 18.40 -7.87 -0.74
N GLY A 121 17.75 -8.55 0.22
CA GLY A 121 17.31 -7.95 1.47
C GLY A 121 15.84 -7.58 1.47
N SER A 122 15.40 -6.93 2.56
CA SER A 122 13.98 -6.59 2.77
C SER A 122 13.71 -5.09 2.80
N LEU A 123 14.72 -4.24 2.93
CA LEU A 123 14.53 -2.79 3.08
C LEU A 123 13.77 -2.20 1.90
N ILE A 124 12.88 -1.26 2.18
CA ILE A 124 12.22 -0.47 1.16
C ILE A 124 13.18 0.64 0.77
N LYS A 125 13.40 0.79 -0.53
CA LYS A 125 14.47 1.65 -1.04
C LYS A 125 13.99 2.98 -1.58
N TRP A 126 12.69 3.11 -1.88
CA TRP A 126 12.15 4.36 -2.39
C TRP A 126 10.62 4.40 -2.27
N ASN A 127 10.05 5.57 -2.54
CA ASN A 127 8.61 5.79 -2.59
C ASN A 127 7.96 4.95 -3.70
N PHE A 128 6.69 4.62 -3.54
CA PHE A 128 5.89 3.87 -4.52
C PHE A 128 6.37 2.43 -4.74
N THR A 129 6.95 1.82 -3.71
CA THR A 129 7.12 0.37 -3.62
C THR A 129 5.75 -0.23 -3.31
N LYS A 130 5.38 -1.30 -4.00
CA LYS A 130 4.06 -1.90 -3.85
C LYS A 130 4.20 -3.33 -3.33
N PHE A 131 3.19 -3.75 -2.56
CA PHE A 131 3.08 -5.13 -2.07
C PHE A 131 1.66 -5.61 -2.33
N LEU A 132 1.52 -6.72 -3.05
CA LEU A 132 0.22 -7.34 -3.28
C LEU A 132 0.08 -8.55 -2.36
N VAL A 133 -0.87 -8.46 -1.43
CA VAL A 133 -1.17 -9.51 -0.45
C VAL A 133 -2.31 -10.35 -0.99
N ALA A 134 -2.08 -11.67 -1.10
CA ALA A 134 -3.10 -12.61 -1.55
C ALA A 134 -4.20 -12.78 -0.48
N PRO A 135 -5.39 -13.30 -0.87
CA PRO A 135 -6.49 -13.52 0.08
C PRO A 135 -6.15 -14.38 1.29
N ASP A 136 -5.09 -15.20 1.22
CA ASP A 136 -4.64 -16.01 2.37
C ASP A 136 -3.96 -15.16 3.47
N GLY A 137 -3.65 -13.90 3.18
CA GLY A 137 -2.97 -13.02 4.12
C GLY A 137 -1.50 -13.36 4.37
N ARG A 138 -0.91 -14.27 3.60
CA ARG A 138 0.46 -14.75 3.79
C ARG A 138 1.32 -14.64 2.56
N THR A 139 0.76 -14.90 1.39
CA THR A 139 1.48 -14.80 0.11
C THR A 139 1.54 -13.32 -0.29
N VAL A 140 2.76 -12.80 -0.42
CA VAL A 140 3.00 -11.38 -0.73
C VAL A 140 3.96 -11.28 -1.90
N LYS A 141 3.60 -10.49 -2.90
CA LYS A 141 4.47 -10.16 -4.03
C LYS A 141 4.85 -8.69 -3.94
N ARG A 142 6.14 -8.42 -4.07
CA ARG A 142 6.69 -7.05 -4.00
C ARG A 142 6.99 -6.54 -5.40
N TYR A 143 6.72 -5.26 -5.63
CA TYR A 143 6.99 -4.57 -6.89
C TYR A 143 7.84 -3.33 -6.64
N ALA A 144 8.88 -3.15 -7.44
CA ALA A 144 9.75 -1.99 -7.37
C ALA A 144 9.00 -0.71 -7.75
N PRO A 145 9.49 0.48 -7.32
CA PRO A 145 8.86 1.75 -7.69
C PRO A 145 8.64 1.94 -9.19
N THR A 146 9.54 1.43 -10.03
CA THR A 146 9.47 1.55 -11.48
C THR A 146 8.34 0.71 -12.11
N VAL A 147 7.81 -0.27 -11.39
CA VAL A 147 6.69 -1.06 -11.88
C VAL A 147 5.42 -0.20 -11.78
N THR A 148 4.78 0.05 -12.91
CA THR A 148 3.59 0.89 -12.94
C THR A 148 2.36 0.16 -12.39
N PRO A 149 1.36 0.89 -11.87
CA PRO A 149 0.12 0.26 -11.43
C PRO A 149 -0.54 -0.61 -12.52
N ALA A 150 -0.54 -0.14 -13.77
CA ALA A 150 -1.12 -0.90 -14.88
C ALA A 150 -0.46 -2.27 -15.06
N GLU A 151 0.84 -2.37 -14.79
CA GLU A 151 1.57 -3.64 -14.91
C GLU A 151 1.20 -4.65 -13.81
N ILE A 152 0.55 -4.20 -12.73
CA ILE A 152 0.12 -5.06 -11.63
C ILE A 152 -1.29 -5.62 -11.88
N ALA A 153 -2.02 -5.05 -12.82
CA ALA A 153 -3.45 -5.39 -13.06
C ALA A 153 -3.68 -6.88 -13.27
N ASP A 154 -2.83 -7.55 -14.07
CA ASP A 154 -2.99 -8.98 -14.34
C ASP A 154 -2.81 -9.84 -13.08
N ASP A 155 -1.87 -9.47 -12.22
CA ASP A 155 -1.65 -10.18 -10.96
C ASP A 155 -2.85 -9.99 -10.01
N ILE A 156 -3.44 -8.81 -9.99
CA ILE A 156 -4.67 -8.53 -9.22
C ILE A 156 -5.81 -9.40 -9.75
N GLU A 157 -6.01 -9.39 -11.06
CA GLU A 157 -7.06 -10.17 -11.72
C GLU A 157 -6.98 -11.65 -11.34
N ALA A 158 -5.76 -12.20 -11.30
CA ALA A 158 -5.52 -13.60 -10.96
C ALA A 158 -5.93 -13.96 -9.53
N LEU A 159 -5.98 -12.97 -8.62
CA LEU A 159 -6.36 -13.17 -7.21
C LEU A 159 -7.84 -12.92 -6.93
N LEU A 160 -8.57 -12.36 -7.89
CA LEU A 160 -9.97 -12.03 -7.71
C LEU A 160 -10.87 -13.21 -8.14
N PRO A 161 -12.07 -13.35 -7.53
CA PRO A 161 -13.03 -14.35 -7.99
C PRO A 161 -13.42 -14.08 -9.45
N HIS A 162 -13.59 -15.14 -10.23
CA HIS A 162 -14.11 -15.00 -11.59
C HIS A 162 -15.59 -14.58 -11.55
N PRO A 163 -16.01 -13.68 -12.45
CA PRO A 163 -17.41 -13.28 -12.52
C PRO A 163 -18.33 -14.42 -12.93
#